data_29c78aa79aafd9b25d6b19dd3ce59398
#
_entry.id   29c78aa79aafd9b25d6b19dd3ce59398
#
_cell.length_a   1.000
_cell.length_b   1.000
_cell.length_c   1.000
_cell.angle_alpha   90.00
_cell.angle_beta   90.00
_cell.angle_gamma   90.00
#
_symmetry.space_group_name_H-M   'P 1'
#
loop_
_entity.id
_entity.type
_entity.pdbx_description
1 polymer ?
#
loop_
_entity_poly.entity_id
_entity_poly.type
_entity_poly.pdbx_seq_one_letter_code
_entity_poly.pdbx_strand_id
1 'polypeptide(L)'
;QRCADHDRASGEGVGPQEYLLIKMAVYDECLTGDLAPLAGKKVFLAAATLRPETMYGQTNCWILPDGDYGAYELANGEVVVMCERAALNLSYQEQFAEEGKPKCLLTFKGQSLIGCAVKSPRAELEKIYCLPMMTILMNKGTGVVTSVPSDSPDDFMALSDLKAKPALREKFGVKDEWVMPFEVVPCVHIPAFGDACP
;
A
#
# COMPACT_ATOMS: atom_id res chain seq x y z
N GLN A 1 -29.92 3.35 -15.50
CA GLN A 1 -30.06 2.29 -16.51
C GLN A 1 -29.22 1.10 -16.06
N ARG A 2 -29.80 -0.10 -15.98
CA ARG A 2 -29.03 -1.30 -15.68
C ARG A 2 -28.25 -1.68 -16.94
N CYS A 3 -26.93 -1.66 -16.86
CA CYS A 3 -26.06 -2.17 -17.90
C CYS A 3 -26.18 -3.69 -17.93
N ALA A 4 -26.57 -4.27 -19.05
CA ALA A 4 -26.61 -5.71 -19.20
C ALA A 4 -25.21 -6.28 -19.41
N ASP A 5 -24.95 -7.52 -18.96
CA ASP A 5 -23.61 -8.12 -19.01
C ASP A 5 -23.07 -8.24 -20.44
N HIS A 6 -23.96 -8.43 -21.42
CA HIS A 6 -23.54 -8.46 -22.83
C HIS A 6 -23.10 -7.09 -23.38
N ASP A 7 -23.64 -5.99 -22.85
CA ASP A 7 -23.20 -4.65 -23.20
C ASP A 7 -21.78 -4.39 -22.64
N ARG A 8 -21.44 -5.02 -21.53
CA ARG A 8 -20.10 -4.97 -20.97
C ARG A 8 -19.10 -5.84 -21.74
N ALA A 9 -19.54 -6.96 -22.30
CA ALA A 9 -18.68 -7.86 -23.07
C ALA A 9 -18.16 -7.23 -24.37
N SER A 10 -18.90 -6.28 -24.93
CA SER A 10 -18.53 -5.52 -26.14
C SER A 10 -18.15 -4.06 -25.87
N GLY A 11 -18.31 -3.59 -24.63
CA GLY A 11 -18.06 -2.22 -24.20
C GLY A 11 -16.81 -2.03 -23.37
N GLU A 12 -16.69 -0.87 -22.78
CA GLU A 12 -15.56 -0.50 -21.94
C GLU A 12 -15.46 -1.37 -20.67
N GLY A 13 -14.29 -1.88 -20.37
CA GLY A 13 -13.89 -2.31 -19.04
C GLY A 13 -14.20 -3.74 -18.63
N VAL A 14 -14.51 -4.64 -19.54
CA VAL A 14 -14.75 -6.06 -19.23
C VAL A 14 -13.58 -6.96 -19.63
N GLY A 15 -12.39 -6.42 -19.76
CA GLY A 15 -11.18 -7.21 -19.91
C GLY A 15 -10.52 -7.51 -18.56
N PRO A 16 -9.69 -8.55 -18.46
CA PRO A 16 -8.81 -8.73 -17.33
C PRO A 16 -7.88 -7.50 -17.21
N GLN A 17 -7.75 -6.97 -16.00
CA GLN A 17 -6.82 -5.89 -15.71
C GLN A 17 -5.58 -6.48 -15.06
N GLU A 18 -4.41 -6.12 -15.57
CA GLU A 18 -3.13 -6.48 -15.00
C GLU A 18 -2.72 -5.41 -13.98
N TYR A 19 -2.52 -5.83 -12.74
CA TYR A 19 -1.98 -4.98 -11.67
C TYR A 19 -0.54 -5.39 -11.38
N LEU A 20 0.32 -4.39 -11.24
CA LEU A 20 1.66 -4.61 -10.68
C LEU A 20 1.57 -4.62 -9.15
N LEU A 21 2.04 -5.70 -8.55
CA LEU A 21 2.24 -5.78 -7.11
C LEU A 21 3.63 -5.24 -6.75
N ILE A 22 3.64 -4.09 -6.10
CA ILE A 22 4.87 -3.48 -5.58
C ILE A 22 5.15 -4.08 -4.20
N LYS A 23 6.29 -4.75 -4.04
CA LYS A 23 6.76 -5.27 -2.76
C LYS A 23 7.64 -4.23 -2.08
N MET A 24 7.16 -3.62 -1.02
CA MET A 24 7.92 -2.69 -0.18
C MET A 24 8.50 -3.47 1.00
N ALA A 25 9.81 -3.52 1.11
CA ALA A 25 10.49 -4.28 2.17
C ALA A 25 10.28 -3.59 3.53
N VAL A 26 9.80 -4.35 4.51
CA VAL A 26 9.66 -3.87 5.90
C VAL A 26 11.02 -3.94 6.59
N TYR A 27 11.39 -2.88 7.29
CA TYR A 27 12.62 -2.88 8.08
C TYR A 27 12.47 -3.78 9.32
N ASP A 28 13.50 -4.54 9.67
CA ASP A 28 13.49 -5.52 10.77
C ASP A 28 13.12 -4.89 12.13
N GLU A 29 13.50 -3.64 12.34
CA GLU A 29 13.16 -2.86 13.55
C GLU A 29 11.66 -2.68 13.77
N CYS A 30 10.86 -2.85 12.72
CA CYS A 30 9.40 -2.73 12.76
C CYS A 30 8.70 -4.06 13.10
N LEU A 31 9.44 -5.19 13.05
CA LEU A 31 8.89 -6.52 13.33
C LEU A 31 8.88 -6.79 14.84
N THR A 32 8.10 -5.99 15.57
CA THR A 32 7.96 -6.02 17.03
C THR A 32 6.48 -6.07 17.44
N GLY A 33 6.19 -6.24 18.72
CA GLY A 33 4.81 -6.30 19.20
C GLY A 33 4.03 -7.43 18.50
N ASP A 34 2.90 -7.08 17.89
CA ASP A 34 2.05 -8.02 17.15
C ASP A 34 2.76 -8.64 15.94
N LEU A 35 3.76 -7.95 15.39
CA LEU A 35 4.53 -8.41 14.23
C LEU A 35 5.78 -9.23 14.60
N ALA A 36 6.07 -9.39 15.89
CA ALA A 36 7.24 -10.14 16.38
C ALA A 36 7.37 -11.58 15.84
N PRO A 37 6.26 -12.33 15.58
CA PRO A 37 6.35 -13.66 14.98
C PRO A 37 6.95 -13.68 13.57
N LEU A 38 7.06 -12.51 12.91
CA LEU A 38 7.65 -12.36 11.58
C LEU A 38 9.15 -12.01 11.63
N ALA A 39 9.71 -11.81 12.81
CA ALA A 39 11.13 -11.46 12.97
C ALA A 39 12.05 -12.52 12.31
N GLY A 40 13.08 -12.04 11.62
CA GLY A 40 14.01 -12.90 10.87
C GLY A 40 13.50 -13.40 9.52
N LYS A 41 12.29 -13.04 9.12
CA LYS A 41 11.74 -13.32 7.77
C LYS A 41 11.89 -12.09 6.87
N LYS A 42 11.96 -12.32 5.55
CA LYS A 42 11.86 -11.24 4.56
C LYS A 42 10.40 -10.85 4.39
N VAL A 43 10.00 -9.76 5.03
CA VAL A 43 8.62 -9.28 5.05
C VAL A 43 8.46 -8.09 4.10
N PHE A 44 7.39 -8.13 3.30
CA PHE A 44 7.04 -7.06 2.37
C PHE A 44 5.58 -6.65 2.55
N LEU A 45 5.31 -5.36 2.44
CA LEU A 45 3.96 -4.88 2.18
C LEU A 45 3.72 -4.92 0.68
N ALA A 46 2.60 -5.48 0.26
CA ALA A 46 2.25 -5.58 -1.15
C ALA A 46 1.17 -4.56 -1.53
N ALA A 47 1.52 -3.59 -2.36
CA ALA A 47 0.57 -2.64 -2.91
C ALA A 47 0.31 -2.90 -4.39
N ALA A 48 -0.96 -2.90 -4.81
CA ALA A 48 -1.35 -3.09 -6.20
C ALA A 48 -1.50 -1.74 -6.91
N THR A 49 -0.84 -1.56 -8.03
CA THR A 49 -0.95 -0.34 -8.85
C THR A 49 -1.08 -0.65 -10.33
N LEU A 50 -1.80 0.22 -11.05
CA LEU A 50 -1.86 0.21 -12.52
C LEU A 50 -0.80 1.14 -13.15
N ARG A 51 -0.22 2.04 -12.35
CA ARG A 51 0.73 3.06 -12.79
C ARG A 51 2.01 3.01 -11.95
N PRO A 52 2.88 2.02 -12.20
CA PRO A 52 4.11 1.86 -11.42
C PRO A 52 5.12 2.99 -11.63
N GLU A 53 5.00 3.77 -12.69
CA GLU A 53 5.83 4.93 -12.98
C GLU A 53 5.67 6.04 -11.92
N THR A 54 4.51 6.14 -11.27
CA THR A 54 4.28 7.16 -10.23
C THR A 54 5.05 6.86 -8.94
N MET A 55 5.58 5.65 -8.78
CA MET A 55 6.30 5.22 -7.57
C MET A 55 7.57 6.02 -7.27
N TYR A 56 8.13 6.71 -8.25
CA TYR A 56 9.27 7.62 -8.01
C TYR A 56 8.93 8.72 -7.01
N GLY A 57 7.69 9.22 -7.04
CA GLY A 57 7.17 10.25 -6.13
C GLY A 57 6.57 9.72 -4.84
N GLN A 58 6.77 8.46 -4.52
CA GLN A 58 6.19 7.89 -3.31
C GLN A 58 6.82 8.48 -2.04
N THR A 59 5.98 9.02 -1.16
CA THR A 59 6.40 9.62 0.12
C THR A 59 6.08 8.76 1.34
N ASN A 60 5.06 7.95 1.26
CA ASN A 60 4.62 7.04 2.33
C ASN A 60 3.76 5.92 1.73
N CYS A 61 3.25 5.03 2.56
CA CYS A 61 2.15 4.15 2.19
C CYS A 61 0.99 4.29 3.17
N TRP A 62 -0.21 4.05 2.67
CA TRP A 62 -1.44 4.17 3.43
C TRP A 62 -1.93 2.82 3.92
N ILE A 63 -2.36 2.77 5.17
CA ILE A 63 -2.89 1.60 5.86
C ILE A 63 -4.23 1.97 6.50
N LEU A 64 -5.21 1.09 6.42
CA LEU A 64 -6.45 1.22 7.19
C LEU A 64 -6.22 0.69 8.61
N PRO A 65 -6.25 1.54 9.66
CA PRO A 65 -5.94 1.11 11.03
C PRO A 65 -6.82 -0.05 11.55
N ASP A 66 -8.12 0.00 11.25
CA ASP A 66 -9.08 -1.03 11.66
C ASP A 66 -9.18 -2.22 10.68
N GLY A 67 -8.44 -2.15 9.56
CA GLY A 67 -8.44 -3.20 8.53
C GLY A 67 -7.83 -4.49 9.03
N ASP A 68 -8.32 -5.61 8.51
CA ASP A 68 -7.76 -6.93 8.78
C ASP A 68 -6.70 -7.28 7.74
N TYR A 69 -5.46 -7.46 8.20
CA TYR A 69 -4.32 -7.84 7.38
C TYR A 69 -3.82 -9.22 7.76
N GLY A 70 -3.28 -9.92 6.79
CA GLY A 70 -2.57 -11.17 6.99
C GLY A 70 -1.15 -11.12 6.44
N ALA A 71 -0.25 -11.81 7.10
CA ALA A 71 1.09 -12.10 6.61
C ALA A 71 1.10 -13.49 5.98
N TYR A 72 1.36 -13.57 4.69
CA TYR A 72 1.25 -14.79 3.89
C TYR A 72 2.61 -15.21 3.35
N GLU A 73 2.95 -16.49 3.50
CA GLU A 73 4.21 -17.04 3.01
C GLU A 73 4.08 -17.48 1.55
N LEU A 74 4.89 -16.88 0.69
CA LEU A 74 4.99 -17.23 -0.72
C LEU A 74 5.79 -18.53 -0.93
N ALA A 75 5.69 -19.13 -2.10
CA ALA A 75 6.42 -20.36 -2.48
C ALA A 75 7.94 -20.21 -2.37
N ASN A 76 8.49 -19.01 -2.52
CA ASN A 76 9.91 -18.71 -2.38
C ASN A 76 10.37 -18.42 -0.93
N GLY A 77 9.47 -18.55 0.06
CA GLY A 77 9.74 -18.30 1.48
C GLY A 77 9.69 -16.83 1.91
N GLU A 78 9.43 -15.89 0.99
CA GLU A 78 9.16 -14.50 1.36
C GLU A 78 7.77 -14.37 1.99
N VAL A 79 7.58 -13.38 2.83
CA VAL A 79 6.30 -13.09 3.46
C VAL A 79 5.73 -11.79 2.90
N VAL A 80 4.48 -11.82 2.47
CA VAL A 80 3.78 -10.63 1.98
C VAL A 80 2.60 -10.31 2.87
N VAL A 81 2.44 -9.03 3.18
CA VAL A 81 1.31 -8.51 3.97
C VAL A 81 0.28 -7.90 3.03
N MET A 82 -0.94 -8.38 3.14
CA MET A 82 -2.09 -7.91 2.38
C MET A 82 -3.40 -8.38 3.02
N CYS A 83 -4.54 -7.94 2.50
CA CYS A 83 -5.84 -8.48 2.90
C CYS A 83 -6.05 -9.92 2.39
N GLU A 84 -6.88 -10.71 3.08
CA GLU A 84 -7.16 -12.11 2.77
C GLU A 84 -7.66 -12.31 1.34
N ARG A 85 -8.56 -11.43 0.87
CA ARG A 85 -9.11 -11.51 -0.48
C ARG A 85 -8.02 -11.40 -1.56
N ALA A 86 -7.05 -10.50 -1.36
CA ALA A 86 -5.94 -10.33 -2.30
C ALA A 86 -5.01 -11.55 -2.27
N ALA A 87 -4.74 -12.10 -1.09
CA ALA A 87 -3.93 -13.30 -0.94
C ALA A 87 -4.59 -14.51 -1.62
N LEU A 88 -5.90 -14.68 -1.45
CA LEU A 88 -6.66 -15.73 -2.13
C LEU A 88 -6.59 -15.56 -3.66
N ASN A 89 -6.77 -14.35 -4.19
CA ASN A 89 -6.65 -14.08 -5.61
C ASN A 89 -5.24 -14.42 -6.13
N LEU A 90 -4.20 -13.97 -5.40
CA LEU A 90 -2.81 -14.20 -5.75
C LEU A 90 -2.44 -15.71 -5.70
N SER A 91 -3.13 -16.50 -4.88
CA SER A 91 -2.87 -17.95 -4.77
C SER A 91 -3.24 -18.74 -6.02
N TYR A 92 -4.08 -18.19 -6.89
CA TYR A 92 -4.39 -18.73 -8.21
C TYR A 92 -3.42 -18.26 -9.32
N GLN A 93 -2.35 -17.57 -8.94
CA GLN A 93 -1.36 -17.01 -9.86
C GLN A 93 0.04 -17.60 -9.58
N GLU A 94 0.11 -18.83 -9.12
CA GLU A 94 1.35 -19.60 -8.91
C GLU A 94 2.35 -18.95 -7.94
N GLN A 95 1.89 -18.01 -7.09
CA GLN A 95 2.75 -17.32 -6.13
C GLN A 95 2.87 -18.05 -4.78
N PHE A 96 1.96 -18.98 -4.50
CA PHE A 96 1.94 -19.79 -3.29
C PHE A 96 2.29 -21.25 -3.58
N ALA A 97 2.69 -21.99 -2.55
CA ALA A 97 3.02 -23.41 -2.69
C ALA A 97 1.81 -24.28 -3.07
N GLU A 98 0.59 -23.85 -2.72
CA GLU A 98 -0.66 -24.53 -3.00
C GLU A 98 -1.67 -23.58 -3.62
N GLU A 99 -2.21 -23.94 -4.77
CA GLU A 99 -3.22 -23.16 -5.47
C GLU A 99 -4.51 -23.04 -4.62
N GLY A 100 -5.06 -21.83 -4.54
CA GLY A 100 -6.27 -21.54 -3.78
C GLY A 100 -6.12 -21.59 -2.25
N LYS A 101 -4.91 -21.85 -1.73
CA LYS A 101 -4.66 -21.98 -0.29
C LYS A 101 -3.46 -21.13 0.16
N PRO A 102 -3.64 -19.80 0.30
CA PRO A 102 -2.57 -18.94 0.78
C PRO A 102 -2.22 -19.28 2.22
N LYS A 103 -0.95 -19.61 2.48
CA LYS A 103 -0.45 -19.93 3.82
C LYS A 103 -0.36 -18.67 4.66
N CYS A 104 -1.34 -18.43 5.51
CA CYS A 104 -1.34 -17.34 6.47
C CYS A 104 -0.50 -17.72 7.70
N LEU A 105 0.48 -16.87 8.04
CA LEU A 105 1.33 -17.05 9.22
C LEU A 105 0.80 -16.28 10.43
N LEU A 106 0.18 -15.12 10.16
CA LEU A 106 -0.25 -14.18 11.19
C LEU A 106 -1.38 -13.31 10.64
N THR A 107 -2.37 -13.02 11.48
CA THR A 107 -3.41 -12.01 11.20
C THR A 107 -3.36 -10.92 12.25
N PHE A 108 -3.55 -9.66 11.85
CA PHE A 108 -3.47 -8.51 12.73
C PHE A 108 -4.24 -7.32 12.17
N LYS A 109 -4.48 -6.31 13.00
CA LYS A 109 -5.09 -5.04 12.58
C LYS A 109 -4.05 -4.11 11.96
N GLY A 110 -4.46 -3.31 10.99
CA GLY A 110 -3.59 -2.34 10.34
C GLY A 110 -2.92 -1.34 11.30
N GLN A 111 -3.51 -1.13 12.48
CA GLN A 111 -2.91 -0.29 13.52
C GLN A 111 -1.48 -0.76 13.88
N SER A 112 -1.21 -2.06 13.84
CA SER A 112 0.12 -2.63 14.11
C SER A 112 1.17 -2.29 13.05
N LEU A 113 0.74 -1.81 11.87
CA LEU A 113 1.63 -1.34 10.81
C LEU A 113 1.86 0.17 10.84
N ILE A 114 1.07 0.95 11.59
CA ILE A 114 1.24 2.40 11.61
C ILE A 114 2.60 2.77 12.19
N GLY A 115 3.35 3.57 11.44
CA GLY A 115 4.72 3.96 11.77
C GLY A 115 5.79 2.93 11.38
N CYS A 116 5.41 1.77 10.85
CA CYS A 116 6.37 0.86 10.27
C CYS A 116 7.12 1.52 9.11
N ALA A 117 8.44 1.42 9.16
CA ALA A 117 9.30 1.87 8.08
C ALA A 117 9.36 0.81 6.98
N VAL A 118 9.31 1.26 5.73
CA VAL A 118 9.45 0.41 4.56
C VAL A 118 10.37 1.03 3.52
N LYS A 119 11.03 0.17 2.75
CA LYS A 119 11.81 0.55 1.57
C LYS A 119 11.01 0.22 0.33
N SER A 120 10.64 1.24 -0.40
CA SER A 120 9.96 1.08 -1.69
C SER A 120 10.98 0.93 -2.83
N PRO A 121 10.77 0.01 -3.79
CA PRO A 121 11.78 -0.30 -4.81
C PRO A 121 11.93 0.79 -5.80
N ARG A 122 11.39 1.84 -5.91
CA ARG A 122 11.58 2.92 -6.91
C ARG A 122 11.40 4.33 -6.34
N ALA A 123 11.07 4.44 -5.06
CA ALA A 123 10.95 5.74 -4.42
C ALA A 123 12.31 6.43 -4.36
N GLU A 124 12.32 7.73 -4.56
CA GLU A 124 13.52 8.57 -4.34
C GLU A 124 13.93 8.53 -2.86
N LEU A 125 12.94 8.47 -1.96
CA LEU A 125 13.15 8.37 -0.54
C LEU A 125 13.53 6.92 -0.15
N GLU A 126 14.69 6.75 0.47
CA GLU A 126 15.18 5.42 0.87
C GLU A 126 14.28 4.76 1.93
N LYS A 127 13.75 5.55 2.86
CA LYS A 127 12.91 5.10 3.97
C LYS A 127 11.62 5.92 4.02
N ILE A 128 10.51 5.23 3.95
CA ILE A 128 9.17 5.81 4.05
C ILE A 128 8.37 5.09 5.12
N TYR A 129 7.25 5.67 5.55
CA TYR A 129 6.46 5.14 6.68
C TYR A 129 5.04 4.79 6.29
N CYS A 130 4.47 3.83 7.02
CA CYS A 130 3.06 3.48 6.95
C CYS A 130 2.24 4.50 7.75
N LEU A 131 1.30 5.15 7.10
CA LEU A 131 0.45 6.18 7.68
C LEU A 131 -1.04 5.79 7.58
N PRO A 132 -1.89 6.27 8.49
CA PRO A 132 -3.29 5.91 8.52
C PRO A 132 -4.10 6.60 7.42
N MET A 133 -4.99 5.84 6.74
CA MET A 133 -5.99 6.36 5.81
C MET A 133 -7.31 5.61 5.99
N MET A 134 -8.36 6.34 6.39
CA MET A 134 -9.66 5.75 6.72
C MET A 134 -10.55 5.45 5.49
N THR A 135 -10.17 5.91 4.32
CA THR A 135 -10.94 5.73 3.07
C THR A 135 -10.58 4.45 2.31
N ILE A 136 -9.60 3.70 2.80
CA ILE A 136 -9.18 2.42 2.18
C ILE A 136 -10.30 1.39 2.31
N LEU A 137 -10.60 0.74 1.19
CA LEU A 137 -11.59 -0.33 1.12
C LEU A 137 -10.88 -1.69 1.09
N MET A 138 -11.09 -2.53 2.12
CA MET A 138 -10.46 -3.86 2.20
C MET A 138 -10.99 -4.87 1.16
N ASN A 139 -12.08 -4.55 0.50
CA ASN A 139 -12.64 -5.34 -0.59
C ASN A 139 -12.09 -4.95 -1.98
N LYS A 140 -11.13 -4.03 -2.05
CA LYS A 140 -10.48 -3.59 -3.28
C LYS A 140 -8.96 -3.54 -3.09
N GLY A 141 -8.20 -4.02 -4.08
CA GLY A 141 -6.74 -4.04 -4.00
C GLY A 141 -6.23 -4.96 -2.89
N THR A 142 -5.13 -4.60 -2.28
CA THR A 142 -4.43 -5.38 -1.23
C THR A 142 -4.69 -4.87 0.18
N GLY A 143 -5.34 -3.71 0.34
CA GLY A 143 -5.45 -3.00 1.61
C GLY A 143 -4.25 -2.11 1.94
N VAL A 144 -3.14 -2.27 1.20
CA VAL A 144 -1.96 -1.39 1.28
C VAL A 144 -1.97 -0.50 0.04
N VAL A 145 -1.89 0.81 0.23
CA VAL A 145 -1.97 1.78 -0.85
C VAL A 145 -0.71 2.64 -0.87
N THR A 146 -0.13 2.81 -2.04
CA THR A 146 1.01 3.72 -2.24
C THR A 146 0.57 5.17 -2.20
N SER A 147 1.38 6.05 -1.65
CA SER A 147 1.11 7.49 -1.59
C SER A 147 2.02 8.24 -2.54
N VAL A 148 1.46 8.91 -3.51
CA VAL A 148 2.16 9.69 -4.53
C VAL A 148 1.58 11.11 -4.62
N PRO A 149 1.87 11.99 -3.65
CA PRO A 149 1.23 13.31 -3.54
C PRO A 149 1.48 14.25 -4.73
N SER A 150 2.48 13.98 -5.56
CA SER A 150 2.73 14.73 -6.79
C SER A 150 1.69 14.44 -7.88
N ASP A 151 1.05 13.27 -7.85
CA ASP A 151 0.19 12.78 -8.92
C ASP A 151 -1.23 12.46 -8.45
N SER A 152 -1.47 12.46 -7.13
CA SER A 152 -2.74 12.12 -6.51
C SER A 152 -3.19 13.23 -5.55
N PRO A 153 -4.23 14.00 -5.90
CA PRO A 153 -4.79 15.02 -5.01
C PRO A 153 -5.25 14.47 -3.65
N ASP A 154 -5.80 13.27 -3.64
CA ASP A 154 -6.24 12.62 -2.40
C ASP A 154 -5.06 12.32 -1.47
N ASP A 155 -3.94 11.83 -2.01
CA ASP A 155 -2.71 11.58 -1.25
C ASP A 155 -2.11 12.89 -0.73
N PHE A 156 -2.09 13.92 -1.57
CA PHE A 156 -1.62 15.26 -1.19
C PHE A 156 -2.44 15.82 -0.03
N MET A 157 -3.76 15.77 -0.13
CA MET A 157 -4.66 16.28 0.91
C MET A 157 -4.55 15.47 2.22
N ALA A 158 -4.48 14.14 2.12
CA ALA A 158 -4.33 13.28 3.28
C ALA A 158 -3.00 13.53 4.02
N LEU A 159 -1.90 13.67 3.29
CA LEU A 159 -0.59 13.98 3.86
C LEU A 159 -0.59 15.39 4.47
N SER A 160 -1.16 16.37 3.78
CA SER A 160 -1.31 17.75 4.27
C SER A 160 -2.15 17.81 5.55
N ASP A 161 -3.22 17.04 5.63
CA ASP A 161 -4.05 16.94 6.83
C ASP A 161 -3.28 16.34 8.02
N LEU A 162 -2.49 15.31 7.80
CA LEU A 162 -1.62 14.74 8.84
C LEU A 162 -0.56 15.74 9.32
N LYS A 163 0.01 16.55 8.40
CA LYS A 163 0.95 17.61 8.75
C LYS A 163 0.27 18.72 9.57
N ALA A 164 -0.90 19.17 9.13
CA ALA A 164 -1.57 20.33 9.72
C ALA A 164 -2.31 20.04 11.03
N LYS A 165 -2.70 18.78 11.29
CA LYS A 165 -3.61 18.39 12.37
C LYS A 165 -2.92 17.50 13.43
N PRO A 166 -2.28 18.07 14.47
CA PRO A 166 -1.64 17.27 15.53
C PRO A 166 -2.59 16.27 16.21
N ALA A 167 -3.83 16.64 16.45
CA ALA A 167 -4.83 15.75 17.04
C ALA A 167 -5.12 14.51 16.19
N LEU A 168 -4.98 14.60 14.84
CA LEU A 168 -5.13 13.47 13.96
C LEU A 168 -3.93 12.52 14.10
N ARG A 169 -2.72 13.05 14.22
CA ARG A 169 -1.52 12.23 14.49
C ARG A 169 -1.61 11.54 15.85
N GLU A 170 -2.00 12.25 16.88
CA GLU A 170 -2.18 11.72 18.23
C GLU A 170 -3.20 10.57 18.25
N LYS A 171 -4.34 10.75 17.58
CA LYS A 171 -5.40 9.73 17.47
C LYS A 171 -4.89 8.38 17.00
N PHE A 172 -3.97 8.36 16.06
CA PHE A 172 -3.44 7.13 15.44
C PHE A 172 -2.03 6.75 15.95
N GLY A 173 -1.47 7.51 16.90
CA GLY A 173 -0.12 7.29 17.40
C GLY A 173 0.98 7.60 16.37
N VAL A 174 0.70 8.50 15.43
CA VAL A 174 1.65 8.92 14.39
C VAL A 174 2.63 9.95 14.96
N LYS A 175 3.92 9.67 14.84
CA LYS A 175 4.96 10.61 15.25
C LYS A 175 5.22 11.66 14.19
N ASP A 176 5.65 12.84 14.61
CA ASP A 176 5.97 13.96 13.72
C ASP A 176 7.08 13.58 12.73
N GLU A 177 8.09 12.83 13.17
CA GLU A 177 9.21 12.38 12.35
C GLU A 177 8.81 11.48 11.16
N TRP A 178 7.63 10.88 11.20
CA TRP A 178 7.11 10.01 10.12
C TRP A 178 6.37 10.79 9.03
N VAL A 179 6.04 12.06 9.29
CA VAL A 179 5.20 12.89 8.42
C VAL A 179 5.85 14.22 8.05
N MET A 180 6.37 14.95 9.05
CA MET A 180 6.79 16.34 8.86
C MET A 180 7.97 16.52 7.90
N PRO A 181 8.99 15.64 7.86
CA PRO A 181 10.13 15.80 6.96
C PRO A 181 9.83 15.52 5.48
N PHE A 182 8.70 14.85 5.18
CA PHE A 182 8.42 14.40 3.82
C PHE A 182 7.71 15.50 3.01
N GLU A 183 8.38 15.98 1.99
CA GLU A 183 7.83 16.91 1.00
C GLU A 183 7.38 16.16 -0.25
N VAL A 184 6.56 16.83 -1.07
CA VAL A 184 6.13 16.29 -2.36
C VAL A 184 7.34 16.10 -3.27
N VAL A 185 7.48 14.92 -3.86
CA VAL A 185 8.53 14.59 -4.81
C VAL A 185 7.95 14.67 -6.22
N PRO A 186 8.26 15.70 -7.02
CA PRO A 186 7.74 15.82 -8.38
C PRO A 186 8.35 14.75 -9.30
N CYS A 187 7.49 14.04 -10.04
CA CYS A 187 7.94 13.02 -10.99
C CYS A 187 7.96 13.51 -12.43
N VAL A 188 7.21 14.56 -12.75
CA VAL A 188 7.01 15.08 -14.11
C VAL A 188 7.15 16.60 -14.11
N HIS A 189 7.90 17.12 -15.07
CA HIS A 189 7.95 18.56 -15.36
C HIS A 189 7.27 18.85 -16.69
N ILE A 190 6.21 19.66 -16.66
CA ILE A 190 5.51 20.11 -17.86
C ILE A 190 5.77 21.62 -18.01
N PRO A 191 6.48 22.08 -19.07
CA PRO A 191 6.86 23.47 -19.20
C PRO A 191 5.73 24.49 -19.08
N ALA A 192 4.50 24.10 -19.46
CA ALA A 192 3.32 24.97 -19.38
C ALA A 192 2.62 24.95 -18.01
N PHE A 193 2.85 23.92 -17.17
CA PHE A 193 2.11 23.70 -15.91
C PHE A 193 3.01 23.51 -14.69
N GLY A 194 4.33 23.39 -14.86
CA GLY A 194 5.28 23.18 -13.78
C GLY A 194 5.45 21.71 -13.37
N ASP A 195 5.75 21.47 -12.09
CA ASP A 195 6.18 20.18 -11.55
C ASP A 195 5.05 19.40 -10.86
N ALA A 196 3.86 19.94 -10.77
CA ALA A 196 2.71 19.29 -10.17
C ALA A 196 1.70 18.88 -11.23
N CYS A 197 1.03 17.76 -11.00
CA CYS A 197 -0.12 17.39 -11.81
C CYS A 197 -1.25 18.41 -11.56
N PRO A 198 -1.83 19.03 -12.59
CA PRO A 198 -2.92 19.99 -12.45
C PRO A 198 -4.20 19.35 -11.94
#